data_04c0b18bad60686310d51095ca53474d
#
_entry.id   04c0b18bad60686310d51095ca53474d
#
_cell.length_a   1.000
_cell.length_b   1.000
_cell.length_c   1.000
_cell.angle_alpha   90.00
_cell.angle_beta   90.00
_cell.angle_gamma   90.00
#
_symmetry.space_group_name_H-M   'P 1'
#
loop_
_entity.id
_entity.type
_entity.pdbx_description
1 polymer ?
#
loop_
_entity_poly.entity_id
_entity_poly.type
_entity_poly.pdbx_seq_one_letter_code
_entity_poly.pdbx_strand_id
1 'polypeptide(L)'
;VRISYRVIAAVLAVLMSVMLAPAANACSRVTWLGPDGAVITGRSMDWPYSFHSHLYAYPRGLEQNGAGGINSLTWTTKFGAIVVAGTTDPEGPIDGIFDGMNEAGLVANLLYLGESDFGPAPADDRPRLSFAAWVQYVLTSFKTVDEVVEAFTDPAIYVVPINFGPGGAAKPTVHLSVTDASGDSAIIEYLDGKPVIHHGRQYQVMTNSPTYDEQLKLNAKWDNVDKNTDLPGSIQSADRFVRASYYLNNLPQTTDQRQAVAGVFSVMRNVSVPWGVGDPEHPNLSPTYWRSVADSTTKIYYFESALSPNIVWVNLNNINFAPGSGVRAVAVEENYSIIGNIDTELKPAAPVRFLAPPPNPPAPAAPGPGTSESDATGTTEQSKKGFGWWWIPVGLAVVAVVGALVRPLSRRPVEAATLAATRAPIAQVPPATPVAPEPTISDRQTSAADASSIQVTYENNALGEGEQDGTDKSDSVPD
;
A
#
# COMPACT_ATOMS: atom_id res chain seq x y z
N VAL A 1 -12.62 12.85 -52.23
CA VAL A 1 -11.32 12.82 -51.54
C VAL A 1 -11.11 11.39 -51.02
N ARG A 2 -10.21 10.60 -51.65
CA ARG A 2 -9.87 9.26 -51.21
C ARG A 2 -8.81 9.40 -50.09
N ILE A 3 -9.23 9.34 -48.83
CA ILE A 3 -8.31 9.26 -47.70
C ILE A 3 -7.59 7.90 -47.81
N SER A 4 -6.27 7.94 -47.92
CA SER A 4 -5.45 6.72 -48.02
C SER A 4 -5.61 5.90 -46.76
N TYR A 5 -5.84 4.58 -46.88
CA TYR A 5 -5.88 3.63 -45.73
C TYR A 5 -4.65 3.73 -44.84
N ARG A 6 -3.51 4.23 -45.38
CA ARG A 6 -2.28 4.46 -44.59
C ARG A 6 -2.43 5.62 -43.63
N VAL A 7 -3.22 6.65 -43.93
CA VAL A 7 -3.48 7.78 -43.00
C VAL A 7 -4.44 7.32 -41.90
N ILE A 8 -5.46 6.53 -42.25
CA ILE A 8 -6.39 5.97 -41.26
C ILE A 8 -5.62 5.01 -40.31
N ALA A 9 -4.74 4.16 -40.86
CA ALA A 9 -3.93 3.25 -40.06
C ALA A 9 -2.94 4.00 -39.14
N ALA A 10 -2.33 5.10 -39.60
CA ALA A 10 -1.45 5.91 -38.80
C ALA A 10 -2.20 6.66 -37.69
N VAL A 11 -3.38 7.19 -37.96
CA VAL A 11 -4.25 7.83 -36.96
C VAL A 11 -4.75 6.82 -35.92
N LEU A 12 -5.15 5.61 -36.37
CA LEU A 12 -5.52 4.52 -35.47
C LEU A 12 -4.32 4.03 -34.62
N ALA A 13 -3.13 3.96 -35.20
CA ALA A 13 -1.93 3.60 -34.44
C ALA A 13 -1.54 4.67 -33.39
N VAL A 14 -1.70 5.96 -33.70
CA VAL A 14 -1.51 7.06 -32.75
C VAL A 14 -2.60 7.06 -31.67
N LEU A 15 -3.86 6.81 -32.06
CA LEU A 15 -4.96 6.67 -31.09
C LEU A 15 -4.80 5.43 -30.21
N MET A 16 -4.30 4.31 -30.74
CA MET A 16 -3.98 3.12 -29.93
C MET A 16 -2.77 3.36 -29.01
N SER A 17 -1.78 4.13 -29.41
CA SER A 17 -0.64 4.45 -28.51
C SER A 17 -0.99 5.41 -27.37
N VAL A 18 -2.05 6.21 -27.51
CA VAL A 18 -2.56 7.08 -26.43
C VAL A 18 -3.43 6.29 -25.44
N MET A 19 -3.92 5.09 -25.82
CA MET A 19 -4.76 4.24 -24.96
C MET A 19 -3.97 3.27 -24.07
N LEU A 20 -2.64 3.22 -24.18
CA LEU A 20 -1.76 2.45 -23.30
C LEU A 20 -1.24 3.37 -22.17
N ALA A 21 -2.15 4.05 -21.46
CA ALA A 21 -1.78 4.57 -20.15
C ALA A 21 -1.47 3.38 -19.23
N PRO A 22 -0.32 3.34 -18.54
CA PRO A 22 -0.02 2.26 -17.62
C PRO A 22 -1.12 2.17 -16.57
N ALA A 23 -1.51 0.95 -16.26
CA ALA A 23 -2.48 0.64 -15.22
C ALA A 23 -2.05 1.26 -13.89
N ALA A 24 -2.69 2.33 -13.46
CA ALA A 24 -2.44 2.93 -12.15
C ALA A 24 -3.32 2.22 -11.13
N ASN A 25 -2.73 1.38 -10.28
CA ASN A 25 -3.40 0.75 -9.14
C ASN A 25 -3.60 1.78 -8.03
N ALA A 26 -4.60 1.58 -7.19
CA ALA A 26 -5.01 2.54 -6.20
C ALA A 26 -4.66 2.07 -4.78
N CYS A 27 -3.73 2.71 -4.09
CA CYS A 27 -3.44 2.50 -2.66
C CYS A 27 -3.40 3.86 -1.96
N SER A 28 -3.61 3.88 -0.67
CA SER A 28 -3.47 5.11 0.13
C SER A 28 -2.78 4.80 1.45
N ARG A 29 -2.01 5.76 1.95
CA ARG A 29 -1.36 5.72 3.26
C ARG A 29 -1.52 7.07 3.94
N VAL A 30 -1.78 7.07 5.24
CA VAL A 30 -1.78 8.26 6.11
C VAL A 30 -1.01 7.96 7.39
N THR A 31 -0.42 9.00 8.01
CA THR A 31 0.12 8.93 9.38
C THR A 31 -0.47 10.05 10.20
N TRP A 32 -1.20 9.69 11.24
CA TRP A 32 -1.71 10.64 12.23
C TRP A 32 -0.69 10.80 13.37
N LEU A 33 -0.41 12.07 13.68
CA LEU A 33 0.45 12.45 14.79
C LEU A 33 -0.44 13.05 15.88
N GLY A 34 -0.59 12.32 16.96
CA GLY A 34 -1.45 12.71 18.08
C GLY A 34 -0.71 13.36 19.25
N PRO A 35 -1.44 13.73 20.30
CA PRO A 35 -0.85 14.19 21.53
C PRO A 35 0.01 13.10 22.20
N ASP A 36 0.86 13.52 23.12
CA ASP A 36 1.76 12.63 23.89
C ASP A 36 2.68 11.74 23.02
N GLY A 37 2.94 12.18 21.78
CA GLY A 37 3.80 11.46 20.86
C GLY A 37 3.13 10.24 20.20
N ALA A 38 1.80 10.14 20.21
CA ALA A 38 1.10 9.07 19.52
C ALA A 38 1.34 9.12 18.00
N VAL A 39 1.69 7.98 17.39
CA VAL A 39 1.94 7.83 15.96
C VAL A 39 1.17 6.64 15.44
N ILE A 40 0.21 6.89 14.55
CA ILE A 40 -0.66 5.86 14.00
C ILE A 40 -0.67 5.96 12.48
N THR A 41 -0.23 4.91 11.79
CA THR A 41 -0.18 4.84 10.33
C THR A 41 -1.27 3.92 9.80
N GLY A 42 -2.10 4.42 8.87
CA GLY A 42 -3.11 3.64 8.17
C GLY A 42 -2.74 3.44 6.69
N ARG A 43 -3.14 2.31 6.11
CA ARG A 43 -2.93 2.00 4.69
C ARG A 43 -4.09 1.21 4.11
N SER A 44 -4.42 1.41 2.81
CA SER A 44 -5.33 0.56 2.03
C SER A 44 -4.58 -0.15 0.91
N MET A 45 -4.88 -1.44 0.70
CA MET A 45 -4.45 -2.22 -0.44
C MET A 45 -5.56 -2.25 -1.48
N ASP A 46 -5.34 -1.54 -2.57
CA ASP A 46 -6.27 -1.49 -3.68
C ASP A 46 -5.60 -2.12 -4.90
N TRP A 47 -6.20 -3.19 -5.43
CA TRP A 47 -5.60 -3.97 -6.52
C TRP A 47 -6.68 -4.66 -7.37
N PRO A 48 -6.42 -5.02 -8.64
CA PRO A 48 -7.43 -5.69 -9.48
C PRO A 48 -7.82 -7.10 -9.01
N TYR A 49 -7.00 -7.75 -8.19
CA TYR A 49 -7.22 -9.11 -7.71
C TYR A 49 -6.65 -9.31 -6.29
N SER A 50 -7.13 -10.34 -5.59
CA SER A 50 -6.62 -10.75 -4.28
C SER A 50 -5.17 -11.21 -4.35
N PHE A 51 -4.42 -10.92 -3.29
CA PHE A 51 -3.11 -11.49 -3.05
C PHE A 51 -3.14 -12.60 -2.00
N HIS A 52 -4.30 -13.07 -1.56
CA HIS A 52 -4.42 -14.08 -0.50
C HIS A 52 -3.51 -13.77 0.69
N SER A 53 -3.60 -12.53 1.18
CA SER A 53 -2.64 -11.97 2.13
C SER A 53 -2.63 -12.67 3.48
N HIS A 54 -1.42 -12.87 4.00
CA HIS A 54 -1.15 -13.46 5.31
C HIS A 54 -0.32 -12.50 6.17
N LEU A 55 -0.53 -12.53 7.48
CA LEU A 55 0.42 -11.95 8.43
C LEU A 55 1.51 -12.96 8.75
N TYR A 56 2.76 -12.51 8.68
CA TYR A 56 3.94 -13.28 9.09
C TYR A 56 4.65 -12.56 10.24
N ALA A 57 5.03 -13.31 11.28
CA ALA A 57 5.89 -12.87 12.36
C ALA A 57 7.31 -13.40 12.14
N TYR A 58 8.25 -12.50 11.90
CA TYR A 58 9.67 -12.80 11.73
C TYR A 58 10.43 -12.47 13.01
N PRO A 59 11.13 -13.44 13.63
CA PRO A 59 11.98 -13.18 14.78
C PRO A 59 13.35 -12.60 14.38
N ARG A 60 14.10 -12.14 15.36
CA ARG A 60 15.51 -11.74 15.21
C ARG A 60 16.40 -12.95 14.92
N GLY A 61 17.57 -12.69 14.34
CA GLY A 61 18.62 -13.69 14.15
C GLY A 61 18.38 -14.66 13.00
N LEU A 62 17.43 -14.37 12.10
CA LEU A 62 17.23 -15.17 10.88
C LEU A 62 18.10 -14.65 9.74
N GLU A 63 18.78 -15.55 9.06
CA GLU A 63 19.42 -15.27 7.78
C GLU A 63 18.35 -15.14 6.71
N GLN A 64 18.40 -14.05 5.96
CA GLN A 64 17.48 -13.72 4.86
C GLN A 64 18.21 -13.55 3.56
N ASN A 65 17.49 -13.78 2.46
CA ASN A 65 17.97 -13.56 1.11
C ASN A 65 16.99 -12.65 0.36
N GLY A 66 17.50 -11.59 -0.22
CA GLY A 66 16.70 -10.56 -0.90
C GLY A 66 16.16 -10.97 -2.27
N ALA A 67 16.36 -12.19 -2.71
CA ALA A 67 15.89 -12.71 -4.01
C ALA A 67 16.27 -11.84 -5.22
N GLY A 68 17.39 -11.12 -5.13
CA GLY A 68 17.89 -10.22 -6.18
C GLY A 68 18.58 -10.90 -7.35
N GLY A 69 18.67 -12.24 -7.35
CA GLY A 69 19.39 -13.03 -8.37
C GLY A 69 20.90 -13.06 -8.10
N ILE A 70 21.71 -12.74 -9.11
CA ILE A 70 23.17 -12.65 -8.96
C ILE A 70 23.48 -11.57 -7.93
N ASN A 71 24.41 -11.84 -6.98
CA ASN A 71 24.76 -10.97 -5.88
C ASN A 71 23.57 -10.57 -5.02
N SER A 72 22.61 -11.51 -4.80
CA SER A 72 21.46 -11.24 -3.93
C SER A 72 21.93 -10.79 -2.56
N LEU A 73 21.34 -9.70 -2.06
CA LEU A 73 21.57 -9.21 -0.71
C LEU A 73 21.22 -10.29 0.31
N THR A 74 22.12 -10.54 1.26
CA THR A 74 21.83 -11.36 2.43
C THR A 74 21.98 -10.52 3.68
N TRP A 75 21.12 -10.75 4.68
CA TRP A 75 21.20 -10.07 5.98
C TRP A 75 20.65 -10.94 7.10
N THR A 76 21.09 -10.67 8.30
CA THR A 76 20.53 -11.24 9.53
C THR A 76 19.50 -10.28 10.10
N THR A 77 18.30 -10.75 10.42
CA THR A 77 17.24 -9.91 11.00
C THR A 77 17.68 -9.35 12.36
N LYS A 78 17.71 -8.02 12.50
CA LYS A 78 18.05 -7.30 13.73
C LYS A 78 16.83 -7.06 14.61
N PHE A 79 15.68 -6.87 13.97
CA PHE A 79 14.39 -6.59 14.62
C PHE A 79 13.36 -7.65 14.27
N GLY A 80 12.54 -8.01 15.25
CA GLY A 80 11.33 -8.78 15.01
C GLY A 80 10.28 -7.91 14.32
N ALA A 81 9.51 -8.49 13.41
CA ALA A 81 8.51 -7.76 12.63
C ALA A 81 7.27 -8.60 12.34
N ILE A 82 6.11 -7.91 12.28
CA ILE A 82 4.90 -8.40 11.62
C ILE A 82 4.85 -7.79 10.23
N VAL A 83 4.67 -8.63 9.21
CA VAL A 83 4.57 -8.20 7.82
C VAL A 83 3.35 -8.80 7.13
N VAL A 84 2.79 -8.07 6.15
CA VAL A 84 1.75 -8.58 5.26
C VAL A 84 2.42 -9.06 3.97
N ALA A 85 2.42 -10.37 3.77
CA ALA A 85 2.90 -11.02 2.57
C ALA A 85 1.73 -11.49 1.72
N GLY A 86 1.82 -11.33 0.41
CA GLY A 86 0.75 -11.71 -0.50
C GLY A 86 1.25 -12.49 -1.71
N THR A 87 0.40 -13.38 -2.21
CA THR A 87 0.64 -14.19 -3.40
C THR A 87 -0.62 -14.32 -4.23
N THR A 88 -0.47 -14.38 -5.54
CA THR A 88 -1.53 -14.74 -6.49
C THR A 88 -1.53 -16.24 -6.84
N ASP A 89 -0.52 -16.97 -6.36
CA ASP A 89 -0.42 -18.43 -6.47
C ASP A 89 -0.20 -19.03 -5.07
N PRO A 90 -1.23 -19.57 -4.41
CA PRO A 90 -1.13 -20.09 -3.05
C PRO A 90 -0.08 -21.19 -2.86
N GLU A 91 0.30 -21.93 -3.93
CA GLU A 91 1.33 -22.96 -3.90
C GLU A 91 2.71 -22.43 -4.33
N GLY A 92 2.75 -21.20 -4.85
CA GLY A 92 3.92 -20.57 -5.42
C GLY A 92 4.72 -19.71 -4.45
N PRO A 93 5.73 -19.00 -4.97
CA PRO A 93 6.41 -17.93 -4.26
C PRO A 93 5.46 -16.74 -4.07
N ILE A 94 5.74 -15.89 -3.06
CA ILE A 94 4.97 -14.67 -2.85
C ILE A 94 5.32 -13.61 -3.89
N ASP A 95 4.30 -12.80 -4.26
CA ASP A 95 4.46 -11.65 -5.12
C ASP A 95 5.20 -10.50 -4.43
N GLY A 96 5.01 -10.36 -3.10
CA GLY A 96 5.73 -9.38 -2.31
C GLY A 96 5.29 -9.27 -0.85
N ILE A 97 6.08 -8.53 -0.09
CA ILE A 97 5.68 -8.01 1.22
C ILE A 97 5.32 -6.55 1.03
N PHE A 98 4.07 -6.19 1.36
CA PHE A 98 3.48 -4.91 1.00
C PHE A 98 3.34 -3.95 2.17
N ASP A 99 3.40 -4.46 3.41
CA ASP A 99 3.08 -3.71 4.61
C ASP A 99 3.69 -4.37 5.85
N GLY A 100 3.80 -3.63 6.95
CA GLY A 100 4.19 -4.20 8.23
C GLY A 100 4.70 -3.19 9.24
N MET A 101 4.99 -3.70 10.44
CA MET A 101 5.60 -2.96 11.53
C MET A 101 6.59 -3.84 12.29
N ASN A 102 7.73 -3.27 12.71
CA ASN A 102 8.67 -3.97 13.56
C ASN A 102 8.47 -3.67 15.05
N GLU A 103 9.14 -4.42 15.91
CA GLU A 103 9.08 -4.28 17.38
C GLU A 103 9.58 -2.93 17.91
N ALA A 104 10.36 -2.17 17.10
CA ALA A 104 10.76 -0.81 17.45
C ALA A 104 9.65 0.22 17.09
N GLY A 105 8.66 -0.16 16.28
CA GLY A 105 7.57 0.69 15.80
C GLY A 105 7.85 1.38 14.48
N LEU A 106 8.88 0.97 13.75
CA LEU A 106 9.05 1.35 12.36
C LEU A 106 7.97 0.66 11.53
N VAL A 107 7.24 1.43 10.74
CA VAL A 107 6.22 0.98 9.78
C VAL A 107 6.74 1.20 8.38
N ALA A 108 6.50 0.26 7.48
CA ALA A 108 6.86 0.39 6.07
C ALA A 108 5.70 -0.08 5.19
N ASN A 109 5.36 0.72 4.17
CA ASN A 109 4.25 0.47 3.27
C ASN A 109 4.72 0.61 1.82
N LEU A 110 4.48 -0.41 1.00
CA LEU A 110 4.80 -0.42 -0.42
C LEU A 110 3.52 -0.15 -1.21
N LEU A 111 3.51 0.92 -2.01
CA LEU A 111 2.37 1.33 -2.83
C LEU A 111 2.79 1.37 -4.30
N TYR A 112 1.80 1.34 -5.19
CA TYR A 112 2.02 1.50 -6.62
C TYR A 112 2.33 2.96 -7.00
N LEU A 113 3.31 3.14 -7.90
CA LEU A 113 3.64 4.41 -8.55
C LEU A 113 3.97 4.14 -10.02
N GLY A 114 3.11 4.57 -10.94
CA GLY A 114 3.28 4.29 -12.38
C GLY A 114 4.57 4.85 -12.97
N GLU A 115 5.07 5.95 -12.43
CA GLU A 115 6.27 6.67 -12.84
C GLU A 115 7.57 6.04 -12.29
N SER A 116 7.46 5.03 -11.41
CA SER A 116 8.65 4.41 -10.82
C SER A 116 9.53 3.76 -11.88
N ASP A 117 10.81 4.12 -11.87
CA ASP A 117 11.85 3.58 -12.73
C ASP A 117 13.14 3.36 -11.91
N PHE A 118 13.46 2.09 -11.69
CA PHE A 118 14.68 1.68 -10.96
C PHE A 118 15.95 1.76 -11.81
N GLY A 119 15.83 2.12 -13.08
CA GLY A 119 16.92 2.17 -14.03
C GLY A 119 17.45 0.80 -14.46
N PRO A 120 18.46 0.76 -15.32
CA PRO A 120 19.09 -0.48 -15.74
C PRO A 120 19.88 -1.12 -14.59
N ALA A 121 19.94 -2.45 -14.58
CA ALA A 121 20.77 -3.17 -13.62
C ALA A 121 22.23 -2.69 -13.72
N PRO A 122 22.84 -2.29 -12.59
CA PRO A 122 24.23 -1.81 -12.60
C PRO A 122 25.18 -2.93 -13.03
N ALA A 123 26.28 -2.53 -13.71
CA ALA A 123 27.30 -3.46 -14.16
C ALA A 123 28.28 -3.87 -13.03
N ASP A 124 28.18 -3.24 -11.87
CA ASP A 124 29.01 -3.52 -10.70
C ASP A 124 28.45 -4.70 -9.86
N ASP A 125 29.21 -5.09 -8.85
CA ASP A 125 28.90 -6.21 -7.96
C ASP A 125 28.07 -5.79 -6.72
N ARG A 126 27.43 -4.62 -6.73
CA ARG A 126 26.60 -4.21 -5.58
C ARG A 126 25.50 -5.23 -5.28
N PRO A 127 25.21 -5.46 -3.99
CA PRO A 127 24.15 -6.36 -3.59
C PRO A 127 22.80 -5.98 -4.19
N ARG A 128 22.00 -6.99 -4.54
CA ARG A 128 20.71 -6.85 -5.22
C ARG A 128 19.57 -7.29 -4.32
N LEU A 129 18.57 -6.44 -4.18
CA LEU A 129 17.38 -6.68 -3.38
C LEU A 129 16.14 -6.66 -4.27
N SER A 130 15.39 -7.75 -4.35
CA SER A 130 14.08 -7.73 -5.01
C SER A 130 13.16 -6.70 -4.36
N PHE A 131 12.40 -5.96 -5.18
CA PHE A 131 11.35 -5.07 -4.66
C PHE A 131 10.39 -5.82 -3.73
N ALA A 132 10.14 -7.10 -4.00
CA ALA A 132 9.24 -7.96 -3.22
C ALA A 132 9.73 -8.16 -1.76
N ALA A 133 11.04 -8.10 -1.54
CA ALA A 133 11.68 -8.22 -0.22
C ALA A 133 12.01 -6.87 0.43
N TRP A 134 11.73 -5.76 -0.24
CA TRP A 134 12.17 -4.42 0.19
C TRP A 134 11.60 -4.04 1.56
N VAL A 135 10.29 -4.20 1.77
CA VAL A 135 9.63 -3.95 3.06
C VAL A 135 10.22 -4.83 4.17
N GLN A 136 10.45 -6.13 3.90
CA GLN A 136 11.03 -7.03 4.91
C GLN A 136 12.44 -6.61 5.30
N TYR A 137 13.29 -6.27 4.31
CA TYR A 137 14.64 -5.81 4.57
C TYR A 137 14.62 -4.56 5.46
N VAL A 138 13.78 -3.56 5.13
CA VAL A 138 13.64 -2.34 5.90
C VAL A 138 13.20 -2.63 7.34
N LEU A 139 12.12 -3.37 7.53
CA LEU A 139 11.56 -3.63 8.86
C LEU A 139 12.45 -4.49 9.73
N THR A 140 13.22 -5.42 9.14
CA THR A 140 14.07 -6.32 9.91
C THR A 140 15.49 -5.82 10.10
N SER A 141 15.89 -4.72 9.43
CA SER A 141 17.26 -4.17 9.49
C SER A 141 17.36 -2.85 10.23
N PHE A 142 16.32 -2.01 10.22
CA PHE A 142 16.35 -0.63 10.69
C PHE A 142 15.34 -0.38 11.82
N LYS A 143 15.65 0.65 12.62
CA LYS A 143 14.81 1.09 13.74
C LYS A 143 14.13 2.42 13.47
N THR A 144 14.80 3.32 12.75
CA THR A 144 14.36 4.70 12.54
C THR A 144 14.25 5.04 11.06
N VAL A 145 13.51 6.10 10.75
CA VAL A 145 13.43 6.66 9.40
C VAL A 145 14.78 7.18 8.92
N ASP A 146 15.54 7.85 9.80
CA ASP A 146 16.89 8.33 9.49
C ASP A 146 17.82 7.22 8.98
N GLU A 147 17.81 6.04 9.66
CA GLU A 147 18.61 4.88 9.24
C GLU A 147 18.19 4.37 7.84
N VAL A 148 16.91 4.38 7.54
CA VAL A 148 16.40 3.99 6.21
C VAL A 148 16.80 5.02 5.16
N VAL A 149 16.63 6.31 5.45
CA VAL A 149 17.00 7.40 4.54
C VAL A 149 18.48 7.36 4.22
N GLU A 150 19.35 7.18 5.23
CA GLU A 150 20.78 7.03 5.03
C GLU A 150 21.12 5.85 4.10
N ALA A 151 20.45 4.69 4.31
CA ALA A 151 20.68 3.49 3.50
C ALA A 151 20.26 3.63 2.04
N PHE A 152 19.28 4.50 1.73
CA PHE A 152 18.73 4.66 0.38
C PHE A 152 19.05 6.00 -0.30
N THR A 153 19.73 6.95 0.36
CA THR A 153 20.15 8.24 -0.26
C THR A 153 21.24 8.04 -1.32
N ASP A 154 22.25 7.22 -1.02
CA ASP A 154 23.28 6.78 -1.98
C ASP A 154 23.40 5.25 -1.85
N PRO A 155 22.44 4.52 -2.41
CA PRO A 155 22.27 3.12 -2.08
C PRO A 155 23.44 2.27 -2.57
N ALA A 156 24.12 1.60 -1.62
CA ALA A 156 25.03 0.51 -1.90
C ALA A 156 24.29 -0.75 -2.42
N ILE A 157 22.97 -0.70 -2.53
CA ILE A 157 22.08 -1.80 -2.92
C ILE A 157 21.32 -1.38 -4.18
N TYR A 158 21.13 -2.30 -5.11
CA TYR A 158 20.23 -2.12 -6.25
C TYR A 158 18.90 -2.81 -5.99
N VAL A 159 17.79 -2.07 -6.03
CA VAL A 159 16.44 -2.64 -5.94
C VAL A 159 16.06 -3.21 -7.31
N VAL A 160 15.89 -4.53 -7.37
CA VAL A 160 15.61 -5.27 -8.62
C VAL A 160 14.11 -5.26 -8.90
N PRO A 161 13.67 -4.69 -10.03
CA PRO A 161 12.30 -4.80 -10.47
C PRO A 161 12.02 -6.20 -11.05
N ILE A 162 11.10 -6.95 -10.45
CA ILE A 162 10.69 -8.28 -10.91
C ILE A 162 9.19 -8.23 -11.19
N ASN A 163 8.77 -8.59 -12.38
CA ASN A 163 7.35 -8.69 -12.71
C ASN A 163 6.66 -9.70 -11.80
N PHE A 164 5.43 -9.41 -11.40
CA PHE A 164 4.67 -10.18 -10.43
C PHE A 164 3.19 -10.33 -10.86
N GLY A 165 2.37 -10.96 -10.01
CA GLY A 165 0.98 -11.23 -10.30
C GLY A 165 0.76 -12.36 -11.30
N PRO A 166 -0.49 -12.62 -11.72
CA PRO A 166 -0.83 -13.72 -12.61
C PRO A 166 -0.02 -13.67 -13.90
N GLY A 167 0.79 -14.73 -14.15
CA GLY A 167 1.64 -14.83 -15.33
C GLY A 167 2.75 -13.77 -15.42
N GLY A 168 3.08 -13.06 -14.34
CA GLY A 168 4.09 -11.99 -14.34
C GLY A 168 3.64 -10.75 -15.13
N ALA A 169 2.35 -10.50 -15.21
CA ALA A 169 1.81 -9.41 -16.03
C ALA A 169 1.98 -8.02 -15.39
N ALA A 170 2.06 -7.94 -14.06
CA ALA A 170 2.22 -6.68 -13.35
C ALA A 170 3.69 -6.23 -13.32
N LYS A 171 3.94 -4.97 -13.67
CA LYS A 171 5.25 -4.35 -13.52
C LYS A 171 5.45 -3.91 -12.07
N PRO A 172 6.67 -4.01 -11.52
CA PRO A 172 6.97 -3.60 -10.15
C PRO A 172 7.21 -2.09 -10.04
N THR A 173 6.29 -1.30 -10.54
CA THR A 173 6.32 0.16 -10.45
C THR A 173 5.76 0.56 -9.08
N VAL A 174 6.64 0.77 -8.11
CA VAL A 174 6.28 0.97 -6.69
C VAL A 174 7.12 2.05 -6.04
N HIS A 175 6.60 2.65 -4.97
CA HIS A 175 7.33 3.51 -4.05
C HIS A 175 7.10 3.07 -2.60
N LEU A 176 8.05 3.42 -1.73
CA LEU A 176 8.05 3.02 -0.33
C LEU A 176 7.78 4.21 0.56
N SER A 177 6.91 4.07 1.56
CA SER A 177 6.88 4.98 2.71
C SER A 177 7.36 4.29 3.96
N VAL A 178 8.00 5.03 4.84
CA VAL A 178 8.40 4.60 6.18
C VAL A 178 8.01 5.66 7.20
N THR A 179 7.65 5.18 8.41
CA THR A 179 7.35 6.05 9.57
C THR A 179 7.84 5.35 10.82
N ASP A 180 8.50 6.07 11.72
CA ASP A 180 8.92 5.50 13.00
C ASP A 180 8.10 6.01 14.20
N ALA A 181 8.41 5.49 15.39
CA ALA A 181 7.69 5.84 16.61
C ALA A 181 7.89 7.30 17.07
N SER A 182 8.83 8.04 16.49
CA SER A 182 8.96 9.49 16.72
C SER A 182 7.98 10.32 15.88
N GLY A 183 7.34 9.69 14.88
CA GLY A 183 6.50 10.33 13.88
C GLY A 183 7.30 10.93 12.73
N ASP A 184 8.60 10.66 12.64
CA ASP A 184 9.36 10.96 11.44
C ASP A 184 8.89 10.07 10.28
N SER A 185 8.96 10.58 9.06
CA SER A 185 8.41 9.93 7.87
C SER A 185 9.28 10.18 6.65
N ALA A 186 9.41 9.17 5.80
CA ALA A 186 10.00 9.36 4.49
C ALA A 186 9.20 8.62 3.41
N ILE A 187 9.24 9.19 2.19
CA ILE A 187 8.69 8.60 0.97
C ILE A 187 9.85 8.48 -0.01
N ILE A 188 10.08 7.28 -0.50
CA ILE A 188 11.21 6.92 -1.36
C ILE A 188 10.64 6.48 -2.71
N GLU A 189 10.89 7.28 -3.73
CA GLU A 189 10.57 7.01 -5.13
C GLU A 189 11.85 6.72 -5.90
N TYR A 190 11.80 5.89 -6.92
CA TYR A 190 12.86 5.74 -7.89
C TYR A 190 12.40 6.36 -9.21
N LEU A 191 13.06 7.42 -9.64
CA LEU A 191 12.74 8.16 -10.87
C LEU A 191 14.01 8.26 -11.72
N ASP A 192 13.95 7.87 -12.98
CA ASP A 192 15.09 7.84 -13.90
C ASP A 192 16.31 7.09 -13.30
N GLY A 193 16.05 5.98 -12.61
CA GLY A 193 17.08 5.14 -11.99
C GLY A 193 17.71 5.71 -10.71
N LYS A 194 17.16 6.76 -10.12
CA LYS A 194 17.70 7.44 -8.93
C LYS A 194 16.65 7.50 -7.81
N PRO A 195 17.08 7.35 -6.55
CA PRO A 195 16.18 7.60 -5.43
C PRO A 195 15.85 9.10 -5.32
N VAL A 196 14.58 9.42 -5.17
CA VAL A 196 14.04 10.72 -4.79
C VAL A 196 13.38 10.53 -3.44
N ILE A 197 13.90 11.20 -2.41
CA ILE A 197 13.49 10.98 -1.02
C ILE A 197 12.88 12.26 -0.44
N HIS A 198 11.62 12.17 -0.02
CA HIS A 198 10.95 13.20 0.76
C HIS A 198 11.01 12.79 2.23
N HIS A 199 11.77 13.50 3.05
CA HIS A 199 12.04 13.15 4.44
C HIS A 199 11.58 14.27 5.40
N GLY A 200 10.81 13.88 6.40
CA GLY A 200 10.33 14.77 7.48
C GLY A 200 8.89 14.46 7.91
N ARG A 201 8.55 14.94 9.11
CA ARG A 201 7.25 14.69 9.77
C ARG A 201 6.02 15.22 8.99
N GLN A 202 6.21 16.13 8.05
CA GLN A 202 5.14 16.70 7.21
C GLN A 202 4.66 15.75 6.11
N TYR A 203 5.43 14.73 5.75
CA TYR A 203 5.10 13.79 4.68
C TYR A 203 4.21 12.64 5.19
N GLN A 204 2.97 13.02 5.60
CA GLN A 204 2.03 12.14 6.30
C GLN A 204 1.06 11.40 5.37
N VAL A 205 0.94 11.78 4.12
CA VAL A 205 0.00 11.20 3.15
C VAL A 205 0.75 10.74 1.93
N MET A 206 0.43 9.55 1.42
CA MET A 206 0.92 9.01 0.16
C MET A 206 -0.21 8.26 -0.53
N THR A 207 -0.34 8.42 -1.85
CA THR A 207 -1.27 7.65 -2.67
C THR A 207 -0.49 6.99 -3.81
N ASN A 208 -0.83 7.25 -5.07
CA ASN A 208 -0.17 6.66 -6.23
C ASN A 208 0.26 7.77 -7.20
N SER A 209 0.27 7.47 -8.53
CA SER A 209 0.54 8.50 -9.55
C SER A 209 -0.30 9.77 -9.38
N PRO A 210 0.27 10.95 -9.71
CA PRO A 210 1.62 11.16 -10.23
C PRO A 210 2.70 11.10 -9.14
N THR A 211 3.97 11.41 -9.50
CA THR A 211 5.09 11.49 -8.53
C THR A 211 4.74 12.36 -7.33
N TYR A 212 5.40 12.15 -6.22
CA TYR A 212 5.06 12.80 -4.96
C TYR A 212 5.15 14.34 -5.04
N ASP A 213 6.16 14.88 -5.73
CA ASP A 213 6.26 16.32 -5.98
C ASP A 213 5.05 16.89 -6.74
N GLU A 214 4.58 16.18 -7.76
CA GLU A 214 3.39 16.59 -8.51
C GLU A 214 2.13 16.44 -7.66
N GLN A 215 2.07 15.41 -6.82
CA GLN A 215 0.96 15.18 -5.90
C GLN A 215 0.84 16.34 -4.88
N LEU A 216 1.97 16.80 -4.33
CA LEU A 216 2.00 17.96 -3.43
C LEU A 216 1.51 19.24 -4.15
N LYS A 217 1.92 19.48 -5.39
CA LYS A 217 1.44 20.62 -6.19
C LYS A 217 -0.06 20.56 -6.44
N LEU A 218 -0.60 19.36 -6.75
CA LEU A 218 -2.03 19.17 -6.93
C LEU A 218 -2.82 19.39 -5.64
N ASN A 219 -2.26 19.02 -4.49
CA ASN A 219 -2.88 19.20 -3.19
C ASN A 219 -2.86 20.64 -2.68
N ALA A 220 -1.86 21.45 -3.05
CA ALA A 220 -1.63 22.78 -2.49
C ALA A 220 -2.85 23.73 -2.55
N LYS A 221 -3.70 23.60 -3.58
CA LYS A 221 -4.94 24.38 -3.71
C LYS A 221 -6.02 24.02 -2.70
N TRP A 222 -5.86 22.90 -2.00
CA TRP A 222 -6.79 22.40 -1.00
C TRP A 222 -6.30 22.64 0.44
N ASP A 223 -5.12 23.27 0.59
CA ASP A 223 -4.62 23.67 1.88
C ASP A 223 -5.49 24.81 2.44
N ASN A 224 -5.87 24.69 3.71
CA ASN A 224 -6.67 25.68 4.42
C ASN A 224 -8.06 25.98 3.82
N VAL A 225 -8.68 25.03 3.13
CA VAL A 225 -10.06 25.21 2.65
C VAL A 225 -11.06 25.17 3.80
N ASP A 226 -12.18 25.88 3.62
CA ASP A 226 -13.28 25.88 4.58
C ASP A 226 -13.86 24.48 4.78
N LYS A 227 -14.37 24.21 6.02
CA LYS A 227 -15.03 22.93 6.35
C LYS A 227 -16.26 22.61 5.50
N ASN A 228 -16.86 23.61 4.87
CA ASN A 228 -17.99 23.46 3.96
C ASN A 228 -17.57 23.32 2.49
N THR A 229 -16.26 23.25 2.19
CA THR A 229 -15.78 23.08 0.82
C THR A 229 -16.07 21.66 0.33
N ASP A 230 -16.66 21.56 -0.86
CA ASP A 230 -16.86 20.28 -1.53
C ASP A 230 -15.49 19.70 -1.94
N LEU A 231 -15.10 18.60 -1.31
CA LEU A 231 -13.87 17.90 -1.64
C LEU A 231 -14.05 17.05 -2.90
N PRO A 232 -12.97 16.81 -3.66
CA PRO A 232 -13.04 15.95 -4.83
C PRO A 232 -13.40 14.52 -4.44
N GLY A 233 -14.45 13.97 -5.08
CA GLY A 233 -15.09 12.70 -4.66
C GLY A 233 -14.70 11.47 -5.47
N SER A 234 -13.84 11.58 -6.50
CA SER A 234 -13.49 10.42 -7.32
C SER A 234 -12.54 9.46 -6.60
N ILE A 235 -12.39 8.26 -7.15
CA ILE A 235 -11.45 7.24 -6.67
C ILE A 235 -10.02 7.44 -7.20
N GLN A 236 -9.79 8.47 -8.00
CA GLN A 236 -8.47 8.79 -8.54
C GLN A 236 -7.47 9.14 -7.41
N SER A 237 -6.20 8.83 -7.64
CA SER A 237 -5.11 9.02 -6.66
C SER A 237 -5.06 10.44 -6.10
N ALA A 238 -5.10 11.46 -6.95
CA ALA A 238 -5.04 12.86 -6.53
C ALA A 238 -6.25 13.26 -5.64
N ASP A 239 -7.46 12.80 -5.98
CA ASP A 239 -8.66 13.07 -5.21
C ASP A 239 -8.63 12.36 -3.84
N ARG A 240 -8.08 11.14 -3.79
CA ARG A 240 -7.87 10.40 -2.55
C ARG A 240 -6.82 11.08 -1.67
N PHE A 241 -5.74 11.60 -2.26
CA PHE A 241 -4.72 12.34 -1.54
C PHE A 241 -5.30 13.59 -0.86
N VAL A 242 -6.10 14.36 -1.59
CA VAL A 242 -6.80 15.54 -1.04
C VAL A 242 -7.69 15.17 0.14
N ARG A 243 -8.55 14.14 -0.02
CA ARG A 243 -9.43 13.70 1.07
C ARG A 243 -8.64 13.15 2.25
N ALA A 244 -7.59 12.36 2.00
CA ALA A 244 -6.72 11.84 3.04
C ALA A 244 -6.08 12.97 3.85
N SER A 245 -5.50 13.97 3.19
CA SER A 245 -4.86 15.13 3.82
C SER A 245 -5.87 15.94 4.61
N TYR A 246 -7.03 16.23 4.02
CA TYR A 246 -8.06 17.02 4.67
C TYR A 246 -8.61 16.33 5.93
N TYR A 247 -9.03 15.05 5.82
CA TYR A 247 -9.61 14.34 6.96
C TYR A 247 -8.58 14.03 8.04
N LEU A 248 -7.32 13.73 7.66
CA LEU A 248 -6.23 13.52 8.61
C LEU A 248 -6.02 14.77 9.48
N ASN A 249 -5.97 15.96 8.86
CA ASN A 249 -5.78 17.23 9.54
C ASN A 249 -6.98 17.62 10.42
N ASN A 250 -8.16 17.06 10.17
CA ASN A 250 -9.38 17.32 10.93
C ASN A 250 -9.73 16.21 11.94
N LEU A 251 -8.92 15.17 12.07
CA LEU A 251 -9.11 14.16 13.12
C LEU A 251 -8.98 14.82 14.50
N PRO A 252 -9.85 14.44 15.45
CA PRO A 252 -9.74 14.91 16.82
C PRO A 252 -8.39 14.55 17.42
N GLN A 253 -7.78 15.52 18.12
CA GLN A 253 -6.61 15.27 18.92
C GLN A 253 -7.05 14.62 20.24
N THR A 254 -6.85 13.32 20.35
CA THR A 254 -7.30 12.49 21.49
C THR A 254 -6.15 11.68 22.07
N THR A 255 -6.16 11.50 23.38
CA THR A 255 -5.28 10.56 24.10
C THR A 255 -5.93 9.18 24.27
N ASP A 256 -7.21 9.01 23.91
CA ASP A 256 -7.85 7.69 23.85
C ASP A 256 -7.39 6.98 22.57
N GLN A 257 -6.53 5.99 22.77
CA GLN A 257 -5.95 5.21 21.68
C GLN A 257 -6.99 4.53 20.80
N ARG A 258 -8.09 4.02 21.36
CA ARG A 258 -9.14 3.36 20.56
C ARG A 258 -9.81 4.35 19.64
N GLN A 259 -10.06 5.58 20.11
CA GLN A 259 -10.62 6.65 19.28
C GLN A 259 -9.62 7.07 18.20
N ALA A 260 -8.33 7.17 18.51
CA ALA A 260 -7.29 7.52 17.56
C ALA A 260 -7.19 6.47 16.44
N VAL A 261 -7.10 5.19 16.77
CA VAL A 261 -7.09 4.07 15.82
C VAL A 261 -8.37 4.06 14.97
N ALA A 262 -9.55 4.21 15.59
CA ALA A 262 -10.83 4.28 14.88
C ALA A 262 -10.90 5.50 13.95
N GLY A 263 -10.34 6.63 14.37
CA GLY A 263 -10.19 7.84 13.55
C GLY A 263 -9.37 7.59 12.29
N VAL A 264 -8.19 6.97 12.42
CA VAL A 264 -7.35 6.61 11.27
C VAL A 264 -8.07 5.61 10.35
N PHE A 265 -8.74 4.58 10.89
CA PHE A 265 -9.58 3.69 10.08
C PHE A 265 -10.68 4.45 9.35
N SER A 266 -11.29 5.47 9.95
CA SER A 266 -12.35 6.25 9.29
C SER A 266 -11.82 7.02 8.08
N VAL A 267 -10.61 7.58 8.17
CA VAL A 267 -9.93 8.20 7.02
C VAL A 267 -9.63 7.16 5.95
N MET A 268 -9.07 6.01 6.33
CA MET A 268 -8.75 4.95 5.36
C MET A 268 -9.97 4.41 4.65
N ARG A 269 -11.11 4.26 5.34
CA ARG A 269 -12.39 3.85 4.71
C ARG A 269 -12.92 4.90 3.74
N ASN A 270 -12.76 6.19 4.04
CA ASN A 270 -13.17 7.26 3.13
C ASN A 270 -12.38 7.28 1.82
N VAL A 271 -11.08 6.97 1.87
CA VAL A 271 -10.21 6.97 0.68
C VAL A 271 -10.09 5.59 0.02
N SER A 272 -10.77 4.59 0.54
CA SER A 272 -10.88 3.26 -0.06
C SER A 272 -11.77 3.25 -1.29
N VAL A 273 -11.50 2.32 -2.19
CA VAL A 273 -12.35 2.04 -3.34
C VAL A 273 -13.35 0.94 -2.96
N PRO A 274 -14.67 1.17 -3.10
CA PRO A 274 -15.67 0.18 -2.74
C PRO A 274 -15.48 -1.16 -3.48
N TRP A 275 -15.81 -2.25 -2.81
CA TRP A 275 -15.79 -3.58 -3.39
C TRP A 275 -16.72 -3.65 -4.61
N GLY A 276 -16.27 -4.31 -5.68
CA GLY A 276 -17.02 -4.42 -6.94
C GLY A 276 -16.90 -3.21 -7.86
N VAL A 277 -16.27 -2.12 -7.41
CA VAL A 277 -15.90 -1.02 -8.28
C VAL A 277 -14.53 -1.33 -8.85
N GLY A 278 -14.49 -1.82 -10.06
CA GLY A 278 -13.25 -2.10 -10.78
C GLY A 278 -13.55 -2.04 -12.27
N ASP A 279 -12.58 -1.60 -13.04
CA ASP A 279 -12.67 -1.57 -14.49
C ASP A 279 -11.45 -2.29 -15.07
N PRO A 280 -11.63 -3.46 -15.71
CA PRO A 280 -10.53 -4.18 -16.33
C PRO A 280 -9.80 -3.39 -17.42
N GLU A 281 -10.49 -2.42 -18.05
CA GLU A 281 -9.89 -1.52 -19.05
C GLU A 281 -9.18 -0.32 -18.40
N HIS A 282 -9.51 -0.04 -17.12
CA HIS A 282 -8.90 1.01 -16.30
C HIS A 282 -8.41 0.45 -14.95
N PRO A 283 -7.31 -0.29 -14.92
CA PRO A 283 -6.80 -0.94 -13.71
C PRO A 283 -6.49 0.02 -12.55
N ASN A 284 -6.41 1.34 -12.83
CA ASN A 284 -6.34 2.38 -11.81
C ASN A 284 -7.63 2.54 -10.99
N LEU A 285 -8.69 1.83 -11.35
CA LEU A 285 -9.96 1.76 -10.65
C LEU A 285 -10.10 0.38 -10.00
N SER A 286 -9.23 0.08 -9.05
CA SER A 286 -9.18 -1.23 -8.39
C SER A 286 -9.83 -1.17 -7.01
N PRO A 287 -10.61 -2.20 -6.60
CA PRO A 287 -11.25 -2.23 -5.29
C PRO A 287 -10.22 -2.40 -4.18
N THR A 288 -10.55 -1.89 -2.99
CA THR A 288 -9.78 -2.15 -1.77
C THR A 288 -10.03 -3.59 -1.31
N TYR A 289 -8.96 -4.38 -1.15
CA TYR A 289 -9.00 -5.73 -0.59
C TYR A 289 -8.86 -5.74 0.92
N TRP A 290 -8.01 -4.86 1.46
CA TRP A 290 -7.83 -4.76 2.91
C TRP A 290 -7.26 -3.40 3.32
N ARG A 291 -7.32 -3.14 4.63
CA ARG A 291 -6.72 -1.98 5.29
C ARG A 291 -5.91 -2.46 6.48
N SER A 292 -4.82 -1.76 6.75
CA SER A 292 -4.05 -1.90 7.98
C SER A 292 -4.04 -0.58 8.75
N VAL A 293 -3.90 -0.70 10.07
CA VAL A 293 -3.56 0.42 10.95
C VAL A 293 -2.50 -0.05 11.92
N ALA A 294 -1.35 0.60 11.88
CA ALA A 294 -0.21 0.32 12.75
C ALA A 294 -0.08 1.43 13.79
N ASP A 295 -0.23 1.09 15.06
CA ASP A 295 0.07 1.98 16.17
C ASP A 295 1.52 1.79 16.60
N SER A 296 2.39 2.70 16.16
CA SER A 296 3.81 2.68 16.47
C SER A 296 4.11 2.92 17.94
N THR A 297 3.19 3.55 18.69
CA THR A 297 3.35 3.87 20.11
C THR A 297 3.13 2.64 20.98
N THR A 298 2.01 1.94 20.78
CA THR A 298 1.63 0.77 21.57
C THR A 298 2.08 -0.56 20.98
N LYS A 299 2.59 -0.54 19.75
CA LYS A 299 3.04 -1.73 19.01
C LYS A 299 1.90 -2.70 18.68
N ILE A 300 0.75 -2.17 18.32
CA ILE A 300 -0.40 -2.97 17.88
C ILE A 300 -0.60 -2.77 16.38
N TYR A 301 -0.63 -3.88 15.66
CA TYR A 301 -0.87 -3.91 14.22
C TYR A 301 -2.26 -4.47 13.93
N TYR A 302 -3.15 -3.62 13.39
CA TYR A 302 -4.53 -3.96 13.05
C TYR A 302 -4.63 -4.27 11.55
N PHE A 303 -5.52 -5.21 11.22
CA PHE A 303 -5.84 -5.59 9.85
C PHE A 303 -7.36 -5.72 9.67
N GLU A 304 -7.89 -5.15 8.59
CA GLU A 304 -9.30 -5.20 8.20
C GLU A 304 -9.40 -5.69 6.76
N SER A 305 -9.90 -6.92 6.56
CA SER A 305 -10.28 -7.37 5.22
C SER A 305 -11.52 -6.61 4.74
N ALA A 306 -11.52 -6.15 3.48
CA ALA A 306 -12.72 -5.53 2.89
C ALA A 306 -13.85 -6.55 2.63
N LEU A 307 -13.53 -7.83 2.66
CA LEU A 307 -14.47 -8.94 2.46
C LEU A 307 -15.10 -9.45 3.78
N SER A 308 -14.66 -8.89 4.92
CA SER A 308 -15.14 -9.28 6.25
C SER A 308 -15.48 -8.02 7.06
N PRO A 309 -16.55 -8.04 7.86
CA PRO A 309 -16.84 -6.96 8.80
C PRO A 309 -15.90 -6.98 10.02
N ASN A 310 -15.04 -7.99 10.14
CA ASN A 310 -14.18 -8.20 11.30
C ASN A 310 -12.89 -7.38 11.18
N ILE A 311 -12.43 -6.87 12.32
CA ILE A 311 -11.07 -6.33 12.48
C ILE A 311 -10.31 -7.30 13.38
N VAL A 312 -9.08 -7.63 12.98
CA VAL A 312 -8.15 -8.42 13.77
C VAL A 312 -6.92 -7.58 14.11
N TRP A 313 -6.20 -7.95 15.18
CA TRP A 313 -4.93 -7.29 15.51
C TRP A 313 -3.95 -8.22 16.21
N VAL A 314 -2.67 -7.90 16.01
CA VAL A 314 -1.54 -8.51 16.69
C VAL A 314 -0.90 -7.47 17.60
N ASN A 315 -0.69 -7.81 18.87
CA ASN A 315 0.11 -7.01 19.79
C ASN A 315 1.56 -7.51 19.75
N LEU A 316 2.45 -6.75 19.13
CA LEU A 316 3.84 -7.13 18.94
C LEU A 316 4.57 -7.37 20.28
N ASN A 317 4.12 -6.71 21.36
CA ASN A 317 4.71 -6.92 22.69
C ASN A 317 4.46 -8.36 23.24
N ASN A 318 3.44 -9.05 22.72
CA ASN A 318 3.12 -10.43 23.10
C ASN A 318 3.78 -11.47 22.20
N ILE A 319 4.43 -11.04 21.12
CA ILE A 319 5.05 -11.95 20.15
C ILE A 319 6.48 -12.25 20.58
N ASN A 320 6.82 -13.53 20.64
CA ASN A 320 8.20 -13.94 20.91
C ASN A 320 9.06 -13.74 19.65
N PHE A 321 9.83 -12.67 19.63
CA PHE A 321 10.79 -12.35 18.57
C PHE A 321 12.23 -12.77 18.90
N ALA A 322 12.48 -13.56 19.96
CA ALA A 322 13.82 -14.03 20.28
C ALA A 322 14.42 -14.87 19.15
N PRO A 323 15.74 -14.85 18.96
CA PRO A 323 16.40 -15.74 18.03
C PRO A 323 16.03 -17.20 18.28
N GLY A 324 15.74 -17.95 17.22
CA GLY A 324 15.34 -19.36 17.30
C GLY A 324 13.87 -19.62 17.60
N SER A 325 13.01 -18.59 17.80
CA SER A 325 11.57 -18.81 18.04
C SER A 325 10.81 -19.25 16.77
N GLY A 326 11.44 -19.17 15.59
CA GLY A 326 10.86 -19.57 14.32
C GLY A 326 9.87 -18.55 13.74
N VAL A 327 9.64 -18.64 12.43
CA VAL A 327 8.62 -17.85 11.72
C VAL A 327 7.24 -18.39 12.03
N ARG A 328 6.26 -17.52 12.14
CA ARG A 328 4.85 -17.87 12.33
C ARG A 328 3.98 -17.09 11.36
N ALA A 329 2.83 -17.65 10.97
CA ALA A 329 1.92 -17.00 10.05
C ALA A 329 0.46 -17.29 10.37
N VAL A 330 -0.43 -16.42 9.84
CA VAL A 330 -1.87 -16.58 9.86
C VAL A 330 -2.46 -15.96 8.59
N ALA A 331 -3.38 -16.67 7.92
CA ALA A 331 -4.17 -16.12 6.82
C ALA A 331 -5.14 -15.07 7.37
N VAL A 332 -5.26 -13.90 6.72
CA VAL A 332 -6.08 -12.79 7.23
C VAL A 332 -7.04 -12.23 6.18
N GLU A 333 -6.70 -12.26 4.89
CA GLU A 333 -7.53 -11.62 3.86
C GLU A 333 -8.86 -12.34 3.67
N GLU A 334 -8.85 -13.68 3.63
CA GLU A 334 -10.01 -14.53 3.37
C GLU A 334 -10.41 -15.38 4.58
N ASN A 335 -9.83 -15.13 5.75
CA ASN A 335 -10.16 -15.85 6.98
C ASN A 335 -11.26 -15.12 7.78
N TYR A 336 -12.49 -15.47 7.52
CA TYR A 336 -13.67 -14.85 8.13
C TYR A 336 -13.99 -15.35 9.55
N SER A 337 -13.27 -16.37 10.03
CA SER A 337 -13.51 -16.97 11.34
C SER A 337 -12.75 -16.28 12.48
N ILE A 338 -11.73 -15.46 12.17
CA ILE A 338 -10.93 -14.76 13.17
C ILE A 338 -11.48 -13.36 13.43
N ILE A 339 -11.40 -12.92 14.69
CA ILE A 339 -11.83 -11.60 15.14
C ILE A 339 -11.05 -11.18 16.38
N GLY A 340 -10.74 -9.88 16.48
CA GLY A 340 -10.11 -9.35 17.68
C GLY A 340 -8.62 -9.64 17.73
N ASN A 341 -8.10 -9.91 18.94
CA ASN A 341 -6.70 -10.26 19.11
C ASN A 341 -6.41 -11.66 18.56
N ILE A 342 -5.41 -11.75 17.68
CA ILE A 342 -5.03 -13.00 17.01
C ILE A 342 -3.58 -13.42 17.30
N ASP A 343 -2.99 -12.98 18.42
CA ASP A 343 -1.62 -13.33 18.81
C ASP A 343 -1.40 -14.86 18.85
N THR A 344 -2.42 -15.62 19.29
CA THR A 344 -2.39 -17.08 19.41
C THR A 344 -2.70 -17.82 18.11
N GLU A 345 -3.23 -17.11 17.10
CA GLU A 345 -3.51 -17.69 15.77
C GLU A 345 -2.28 -17.76 14.87
N LEU A 346 -1.21 -17.07 15.21
CA LEU A 346 0.07 -17.15 14.54
C LEU A 346 0.71 -18.54 14.77
N LYS A 347 0.61 -19.43 13.79
CA LYS A 347 1.12 -20.81 13.86
C LYS A 347 2.52 -20.90 13.23
N PRO A 348 3.36 -21.88 13.62
CA PRO A 348 4.65 -22.12 12.98
C PRO A 348 4.51 -22.22 11.46
N ALA A 349 5.38 -21.52 10.75
CA ALA A 349 5.39 -21.47 9.29
C ALA A 349 6.82 -21.46 8.75
N ALA A 350 6.99 -21.84 7.49
CA ALA A 350 8.24 -21.62 6.78
C ALA A 350 8.39 -20.13 6.44
N PRO A 351 9.63 -19.59 6.35
CA PRO A 351 9.86 -18.29 5.75
C PRO A 351 9.28 -18.23 4.33
N VAL A 352 8.82 -17.06 3.92
CA VAL A 352 8.31 -16.85 2.56
C VAL A 352 9.41 -17.12 1.53
N ARG A 353 8.99 -17.58 0.35
CA ARG A 353 9.83 -17.68 -0.83
C ARG A 353 9.42 -16.55 -1.78
N PHE A 354 10.37 -15.73 -2.18
CA PHE A 354 10.12 -14.66 -3.15
C PHE A 354 10.23 -15.17 -4.59
N LEU A 355 9.55 -14.48 -5.51
CA LEU A 355 9.79 -14.61 -6.93
C LEU A 355 11.27 -14.34 -7.22
N ALA A 356 11.89 -15.22 -8.03
CA ALA A 356 13.26 -15.00 -8.49
C ALA A 356 13.26 -14.16 -9.78
N PRO A 357 14.26 -13.27 -9.98
CA PRO A 357 14.42 -12.60 -11.26
C PRO A 357 14.67 -13.62 -12.36
N PRO A 358 14.26 -13.35 -13.61
CA PRO A 358 14.62 -14.21 -14.74
C PRO A 358 16.14 -14.35 -14.79
N PRO A 359 16.66 -15.52 -15.20
CA PRO A 359 18.09 -15.70 -15.37
C PRO A 359 18.59 -14.61 -16.35
N ASN A 360 19.69 -13.94 -16.00
CA ASN A 360 20.30 -12.96 -16.90
C ASN A 360 20.52 -13.62 -18.26
N PRO A 361 20.18 -12.94 -19.38
CA PRO A 361 20.60 -13.44 -20.69
C PRO A 361 22.13 -13.64 -20.65
N PRO A 362 22.66 -14.72 -21.25
CA PRO A 362 24.09 -14.92 -21.27
C PRO A 362 24.75 -13.65 -21.82
N ALA A 363 25.84 -13.20 -21.17
CA ALA A 363 26.60 -12.07 -21.65
C ALA A 363 26.87 -12.25 -23.15
N PRO A 364 26.75 -11.19 -23.98
CA PRO A 364 27.11 -11.29 -25.37
C PRO A 364 28.49 -11.95 -25.46
N ALA A 365 28.61 -13.02 -26.25
CA ALA A 365 29.88 -13.71 -26.41
C ALA A 365 30.95 -12.64 -26.74
N ALA A 366 32.03 -12.62 -25.98
CA ALA A 366 33.14 -11.73 -26.27
C ALA A 366 33.53 -11.94 -27.77
N PRO A 367 33.76 -10.87 -28.52
CA PRO A 367 34.15 -11.00 -29.91
C PRO A 367 35.36 -11.92 -29.92
N GLY A 368 35.25 -13.05 -30.62
CA GLY A 368 36.33 -14.03 -30.78
C GLY A 368 37.56 -13.32 -31.29
N PRO A 369 38.79 -13.82 -30.98
CA PRO A 369 40.02 -13.20 -31.45
C PRO A 369 39.96 -13.13 -32.98
N GLY A 370 40.02 -11.85 -33.47
CA GLY A 370 39.88 -11.57 -34.87
C GLY A 370 40.92 -12.30 -35.67
N THR A 371 40.50 -13.13 -36.61
CA THR A 371 41.34 -13.59 -37.72
C THR A 371 41.71 -12.34 -38.55
N SER A 372 42.98 -11.98 -38.53
CA SER A 372 43.55 -10.97 -39.39
C SER A 372 43.36 -11.41 -40.83
N GLU A 373 42.45 -10.83 -41.55
CA GLU A 373 42.40 -10.92 -43.01
C GLU A 373 43.02 -9.61 -43.58
N SER A 374 44.09 -9.84 -44.34
CA SER A 374 44.87 -8.83 -45.05
C SER A 374 44.14 -8.28 -46.27
N ASP A 375 44.27 -6.96 -46.45
CA ASP A 375 44.27 -6.20 -47.68
C ASP A 375 43.30 -6.59 -48.81
N ALA A 376 42.29 -5.76 -49.01
CA ALA A 376 41.80 -5.37 -50.31
C ALA A 376 41.30 -3.94 -50.31
N THR A 377 42.08 -3.05 -50.92
CA THR A 377 41.74 -1.70 -51.30
C THR A 377 40.47 -1.63 -52.09
N GLY A 378 39.45 -0.99 -51.56
CA GLY A 378 38.21 -0.65 -52.24
C GLY A 378 37.60 0.62 -51.65
N THR A 379 37.92 1.75 -52.25
CA THR A 379 37.28 3.05 -52.01
C THR A 379 35.79 2.97 -52.24
N THR A 380 35.01 3.12 -51.18
CA THR A 380 33.57 3.41 -51.28
C THR A 380 33.28 4.68 -50.51
N GLU A 381 32.93 5.71 -51.21
CA GLU A 381 32.42 6.98 -50.71
C GLU A 381 31.21 6.75 -49.82
N GLN A 382 31.32 7.07 -48.53
CA GLN A 382 30.17 7.21 -47.64
C GLN A 382 29.42 8.51 -47.95
N SER A 383 28.37 8.41 -48.72
CA SER A 383 27.35 9.44 -48.84
C SER A 383 26.75 9.76 -47.48
N LYS A 384 27.11 10.90 -46.91
CA LYS A 384 26.38 11.56 -45.80
C LYS A 384 25.02 11.99 -46.31
N LYS A 385 24.00 11.18 -46.15
CA LYS A 385 22.62 11.62 -46.29
C LYS A 385 22.28 12.49 -45.08
N GLY A 386 22.30 13.79 -45.31
CA GLY A 386 21.83 14.79 -44.36
C GLY A 386 20.34 14.55 -44.05
N PHE A 387 20.00 14.72 -42.81
CA PHE A 387 18.62 14.71 -42.31
C PHE A 387 17.87 15.86 -42.99
N GLY A 388 17.05 15.52 -43.97
CA GLY A 388 16.38 16.53 -44.84
C GLY A 388 15.23 17.21 -44.08
N TRP A 389 15.15 18.50 -44.25
CA TRP A 389 14.12 19.43 -43.73
C TRP A 389 12.71 19.22 -44.33
N TRP A 390 12.40 18.09 -44.85
CA TRP A 390 11.13 17.79 -45.47
C TRP A 390 9.99 17.54 -44.49
N TRP A 391 10.28 17.30 -43.19
CA TRP A 391 9.28 16.98 -42.21
C TRP A 391 8.58 18.20 -41.61
N ILE A 392 9.12 19.40 -41.82
CA ILE A 392 8.52 20.64 -41.31
C ILE A 392 7.17 20.98 -41.95
N PRO A 393 6.96 20.80 -43.27
CA PRO A 393 5.66 21.08 -43.85
C PRO A 393 4.57 20.07 -43.52
N VAL A 394 4.93 18.83 -43.14
CA VAL A 394 3.94 17.80 -42.76
C VAL A 394 3.36 18.08 -41.38
N GLY A 395 4.17 18.52 -40.41
CA GLY A 395 3.70 18.91 -39.07
C GLY A 395 2.77 20.12 -39.07
N LEU A 396 3.06 21.12 -39.91
CA LEU A 396 2.22 22.32 -40.08
C LEU A 396 0.89 22.00 -40.80
N ALA A 397 0.88 21.05 -41.73
CA ALA A 397 -0.34 20.63 -42.40
C ALA A 397 -1.32 19.88 -41.45
N VAL A 398 -0.80 19.08 -40.52
CA VAL A 398 -1.62 18.38 -39.51
C VAL A 398 -2.25 19.36 -38.52
N VAL A 399 -1.51 20.38 -38.06
CA VAL A 399 -2.05 21.43 -37.18
C VAL A 399 -3.12 22.28 -37.90
N ALA A 400 -2.97 22.55 -39.22
CA ALA A 400 -3.95 23.29 -39.99
C ALA A 400 -5.25 22.49 -40.22
N VAL A 401 -5.18 21.17 -40.43
CA VAL A 401 -6.34 20.30 -40.62
C VAL A 401 -7.10 20.11 -39.30
N VAL A 402 -6.41 19.95 -38.16
CA VAL A 402 -7.04 19.87 -36.84
C VAL A 402 -7.67 21.21 -36.45
N GLY A 403 -7.02 22.35 -36.75
CA GLY A 403 -7.57 23.68 -36.50
C GLY A 403 -8.80 24.03 -37.38
N ALA A 404 -8.91 23.44 -38.58
CA ALA A 404 -10.08 23.63 -39.46
C ALA A 404 -11.28 22.75 -39.06
N LEU A 405 -11.05 21.60 -38.38
CA LEU A 405 -12.10 20.71 -37.90
C LEU A 405 -12.67 21.12 -36.53
N VAL A 406 -11.96 22.01 -35.79
CA VAL A 406 -12.37 22.50 -34.47
C VAL A 406 -12.98 23.93 -34.54
N ARG A 407 -13.33 24.46 -35.70
CA ARG A 407 -14.10 25.69 -35.76
C ARG A 407 -15.51 25.45 -35.24
N PRO A 408 -15.98 26.23 -34.26
CA PRO A 408 -17.19 25.94 -33.50
C PRO A 408 -18.43 26.04 -34.37
N LEU A 409 -19.24 25.00 -34.33
CA LEU A 409 -20.67 25.01 -34.68
C LEU A 409 -21.44 25.82 -33.60
N SER A 410 -21.08 27.08 -33.43
CA SER A 410 -21.83 27.98 -32.60
C SER A 410 -22.55 28.98 -33.48
N ARG A 411 -23.84 28.84 -33.55
CA ARG A 411 -24.94 29.78 -33.75
C ARG A 411 -26.00 29.24 -34.72
N ARG A 412 -26.85 28.36 -34.19
CA ARG A 412 -28.27 28.37 -34.50
C ARG A 412 -29.05 28.37 -33.19
N PRO A 413 -30.04 29.24 -33.01
CA PRO A 413 -30.90 29.19 -31.85
C PRO A 413 -31.70 27.90 -31.90
N VAL A 414 -31.60 27.08 -30.85
CA VAL A 414 -32.45 25.90 -30.68
C VAL A 414 -33.76 26.42 -30.10
N GLU A 415 -34.82 26.37 -30.92
CA GLU A 415 -36.20 26.44 -30.42
C GLU A 415 -36.38 25.34 -29.37
N ALA A 416 -36.91 25.72 -28.22
CA ALA A 416 -37.22 24.83 -27.11
C ALA A 416 -38.27 23.82 -27.54
N ALA A 417 -37.86 22.63 -27.94
CA ALA A 417 -38.71 21.48 -28.03
C ALA A 417 -38.79 20.86 -26.64
N THR A 418 -39.93 21.06 -25.97
CA THR A 418 -40.29 20.44 -24.69
C THR A 418 -40.37 18.94 -24.88
N LEU A 419 -39.30 18.22 -24.57
CA LEU A 419 -39.34 16.77 -24.41
C LEU A 419 -40.01 16.44 -23.09
N ALA A 420 -41.29 16.04 -23.16
CA ALA A 420 -41.99 15.39 -22.06
C ALA A 420 -41.30 14.07 -21.78
N ALA A 421 -40.48 14.06 -20.74
CA ALA A 421 -39.96 12.82 -20.18
C ALA A 421 -41.11 12.04 -19.56
N THR A 422 -41.51 10.95 -20.18
CA THR A 422 -42.42 9.95 -19.63
C THR A 422 -41.73 9.29 -18.44
N ARG A 423 -42.02 9.80 -17.25
CA ARG A 423 -41.67 9.14 -16.00
C ARG A 423 -42.49 7.86 -15.90
N ALA A 424 -41.84 6.71 -15.82
CA ALA A 424 -42.47 5.48 -15.35
C ALA A 424 -43.05 5.68 -13.94
N PRO A 425 -44.21 5.15 -13.63
CA PRO A 425 -44.83 5.34 -12.32
C PRO A 425 -43.98 4.63 -11.24
N ILE A 426 -43.53 5.43 -10.28
CA ILE A 426 -42.95 4.88 -9.03
C ILE A 426 -44.06 4.17 -8.33
N ALA A 427 -43.87 2.86 -8.04
CA ALA A 427 -44.79 2.07 -7.22
C ALA A 427 -44.98 2.78 -5.87
N GLN A 428 -46.22 3.15 -5.56
CA GLN A 428 -46.56 3.72 -4.27
C GLN A 428 -46.33 2.70 -3.17
N VAL A 429 -45.46 3.01 -2.23
CA VAL A 429 -45.31 2.29 -0.97
C VAL A 429 -46.61 2.50 -0.19
N PRO A 430 -47.29 1.45 0.29
CA PRO A 430 -48.51 1.57 1.09
C PRO A 430 -48.20 2.37 2.37
N PRO A 431 -49.13 3.21 2.85
CA PRO A 431 -48.93 3.99 4.08
C PRO A 431 -48.68 3.06 5.27
N ALA A 432 -47.64 3.38 6.03
CA ALA A 432 -47.32 2.68 7.27
C ALA A 432 -48.53 2.74 8.23
N THR A 433 -48.91 1.57 8.78
CA THR A 433 -49.90 1.47 9.86
C THR A 433 -49.42 2.32 11.06
N PRO A 434 -50.30 3.09 11.69
CA PRO A 434 -49.93 3.87 12.86
C PRO A 434 -49.45 2.95 13.99
N VAL A 435 -48.22 3.13 14.43
CA VAL A 435 -47.68 2.53 15.64
C VAL A 435 -48.37 3.22 16.83
N ALA A 436 -48.98 2.43 17.72
CA ALA A 436 -49.51 2.97 18.96
C ALA A 436 -48.43 3.67 19.78
N PRO A 437 -48.74 4.80 20.45
CA PRO A 437 -47.76 5.51 21.25
C PRO A 437 -47.25 4.64 22.39
N GLU A 438 -45.94 4.58 22.59
CA GLU A 438 -45.33 3.98 23.76
C GLU A 438 -45.79 4.72 25.03
N PRO A 439 -46.05 4.02 26.15
CA PRO A 439 -46.46 4.64 27.41
C PRO A 439 -45.29 5.46 27.97
N THR A 440 -45.58 6.72 28.27
CA THR A 440 -44.67 7.67 28.95
C THR A 440 -44.29 7.17 30.33
N ILE A 441 -43.01 7.41 30.72
CA ILE A 441 -42.34 6.99 31.97
C ILE A 441 -42.99 7.55 33.26
N SER A 442 -44.21 8.05 33.23
CA SER A 442 -44.89 8.70 34.40
C SER A 442 -45.68 7.72 35.31
N ASP A 443 -45.91 6.46 34.97
CA ASP A 443 -46.80 5.57 35.72
C ASP A 443 -46.14 4.37 36.38
N ARG A 444 -44.88 4.50 36.78
CA ARG A 444 -44.21 3.50 37.63
C ARG A 444 -43.84 4.07 39.01
N GLN A 445 -44.80 4.44 39.76
CA GLN A 445 -44.68 4.52 41.23
C GLN A 445 -45.93 3.88 41.81
N THR A 446 -45.73 2.65 42.28
CA THR A 446 -46.37 1.92 43.39
C THR A 446 -46.50 0.46 43.06
N SER A 447 -45.49 -0.30 43.43
CA SER A 447 -45.64 -1.66 43.96
C SER A 447 -44.27 -2.15 44.45
N ALA A 448 -43.99 -1.87 45.70
CA ALA A 448 -42.90 -2.53 46.41
C ALA A 448 -43.47 -3.79 47.07
N ALA A 449 -43.15 -4.93 46.52
CA ALA A 449 -43.14 -6.23 47.23
C ALA A 449 -42.61 -7.31 46.25
N ASP A 450 -41.63 -8.07 46.71
CA ASP A 450 -41.01 -9.24 46.14
C ASP A 450 -39.73 -8.97 45.26
N ALA A 451 -38.65 -8.72 46.00
CA ALA A 451 -37.30 -9.01 45.55
C ALA A 451 -36.71 -10.11 46.47
N SER A 452 -36.83 -11.35 46.03
CA SER A 452 -36.02 -12.42 46.62
C SER A 452 -35.08 -12.99 45.57
N SER A 453 -33.81 -12.72 45.84
CA SER A 453 -32.60 -13.55 45.57
C SER A 453 -32.37 -14.14 44.18
N ILE A 454 -31.47 -13.47 43.43
CA ILE A 454 -30.51 -14.18 42.59
C ILE A 454 -29.11 -13.81 43.10
N GLN A 455 -28.52 -14.73 43.91
CA GLN A 455 -27.14 -14.67 44.37
C GLN A 455 -26.27 -15.32 43.31
N VAL A 456 -25.42 -14.55 42.68
CA VAL A 456 -24.30 -15.05 41.85
C VAL A 456 -23.12 -15.25 42.76
N THR A 457 -22.80 -16.51 43.04
CA THR A 457 -21.67 -16.96 43.82
C THR A 457 -20.40 -16.87 42.97
N TYR A 458 -19.47 -16.01 43.35
CA TYR A 458 -18.07 -16.10 42.87
C TYR A 458 -17.35 -17.02 43.88
N GLU A 459 -16.92 -18.20 43.43
CA GLU A 459 -15.97 -19.05 44.18
C GLU A 459 -14.56 -18.42 44.12
N ASN A 460 -14.14 -17.88 45.24
CA ASN A 460 -12.73 -17.58 45.52
C ASN A 460 -12.11 -18.86 46.12
N ASN A 461 -11.28 -19.54 45.32
CA ASN A 461 -10.36 -20.53 45.87
C ASN A 461 -9.17 -19.82 46.54
N ALA A 462 -9.28 -19.59 47.83
CA ALA A 462 -8.14 -19.29 48.70
C ALA A 462 -7.57 -20.61 49.23
N LEU A 463 -6.31 -20.88 48.90
CA LEU A 463 -5.52 -21.98 49.50
C LEU A 463 -5.17 -21.64 50.92
N GLY A 464 -5.49 -22.57 51.82
CA GLY A 464 -5.33 -22.46 53.26
C GLY A 464 -3.88 -22.43 53.71
N GLU A 465 -3.69 -21.61 54.73
CA GLU A 465 -2.55 -21.63 55.63
C GLU A 465 -2.56 -22.90 56.48
N GLY A 466 -1.44 -23.57 56.56
CA GLY A 466 -1.13 -24.65 57.50
C GLY A 466 0.09 -24.27 58.30
N GLU A 467 -0.16 -23.85 59.56
CA GLU A 467 0.77 -23.61 60.63
C GLU A 467 1.19 -24.94 61.27
N GLN A 468 2.49 -25.13 61.53
CA GLN A 468 3.07 -25.83 62.71
C GLN A 468 4.60 -25.82 62.60
N ASP A 469 5.24 -25.01 63.40
CA ASP A 469 5.88 -25.23 64.71
C ASP A 469 7.04 -26.24 64.73
N GLY A 470 8.20 -25.78 65.21
CA GLY A 470 9.12 -26.63 65.90
C GLY A 470 10.61 -26.59 65.61
N THR A 471 11.34 -25.73 66.32
CA THR A 471 12.67 -25.95 66.94
C THR A 471 13.96 -26.05 66.13
N ASP A 472 14.76 -25.00 66.21
CA ASP A 472 16.08 -24.90 66.93
C ASP A 472 17.22 -25.84 66.44
N LYS A 473 18.31 -25.27 66.02
CA LYS A 473 19.72 -25.35 66.39
C LYS A 473 20.70 -25.00 65.26
N SER A 474 21.39 -23.90 65.59
CA SER A 474 22.84 -23.66 65.49
C SER A 474 23.72 -24.64 64.67
N ASP A 475 24.56 -24.16 63.74
CA ASP A 475 25.99 -23.92 63.93
C ASP A 475 26.75 -23.70 62.62
N SER A 476 27.57 -22.65 62.69
CA SER A 476 28.93 -22.50 62.14
C SER A 476 29.21 -22.58 60.66
N VAL A 477 29.65 -21.44 60.13
CA VAL A 477 30.72 -21.18 59.15
C VAL A 477 32.05 -21.82 59.64
N PRO A 478 33.13 -22.09 58.84
CA PRO A 478 33.57 -21.48 57.52
C PRO A 478 34.15 -22.50 56.50
N ASP A 479 34.34 -22.13 55.28
CA ASP A 479 35.52 -21.68 54.52
C ASP A 479 35.12 -21.33 53.08
#